data_88075c84fc0fd6a970017fcbc7626743
#
_entry.id   88075c84fc0fd6a970017fcbc7626743
#
_cell.length_a   1.000
_cell.length_b   1.000
_cell.length_c   1.000
_cell.angle_alpha   90.00
_cell.angle_beta   90.00
_cell.angle_gamma   90.00
#
_symmetry.space_group_name_H-M   'P 1'
#
loop_
_entity.id
_entity.type
_entity.pdbx_description
1 polymer ?
#
loop_
_entity_poly.entity_id
_entity_poly.type
_entity_poly.pdbx_seq_one_letter_code
_entity_poly.pdbx_strand_id
1 'polypeptide(L)'
;MSAKSRDKIRTYGSARGELIVVDPQLISFRLANGDFIGPRIGLYDDGKMHVLPDETLLTFSLDLIEAISGENGWNTRVTYDLELIQELADKILASGVIYQPLHLIADGDRLFPMDGHRRVLAWLFLVSQEIVVPNVSAIIKPLTGGLTVRDLEYQMLSYGTDSEKLSVYDKAKLIKRHLHEDRSSGLTEEQSCQQFCEKTGWKKSDYNRTLEISSMSSPTLKAIEGKVSETTLHNLVRKNELTLSEKENVLLETVAIAEEKGIKATGELVQSVAANFIESKNPTFLDSDGNVKPSDELEPKPIKLTPKAKDIRYLLMTLATEGNAKQTDDDTMTVDFPVTLWEKVIDFVERLS
;
A
#
# COMPACT_ATOMS: atom_id res chain seq x y z
N MET A 1 29.56 0.15 -23.09
CA MET A 1 28.51 0.00 -24.11
C MET A 1 28.45 1.23 -24.99
N SER A 2 28.33 1.06 -26.31
CA SER A 2 28.23 2.20 -27.22
C SER A 2 26.84 2.82 -27.18
N ALA A 3 26.73 4.14 -27.35
CA ALA A 3 25.45 4.87 -27.44
C ALA A 3 24.46 4.23 -28.45
N LYS A 4 24.96 3.54 -29.46
CA LYS A 4 24.16 2.82 -30.47
C LYS A 4 23.29 1.68 -29.90
N SER A 5 23.71 1.04 -28.80
CA SER A 5 22.93 -0.04 -28.19
C SER A 5 21.70 0.49 -27.40
N ARG A 6 21.85 1.64 -26.74
CA ARG A 6 20.74 2.27 -25.97
C ARG A 6 19.63 2.77 -26.88
N ASP A 7 20.02 3.32 -28.07
CA ASP A 7 19.02 3.83 -29.02
C ASP A 7 18.21 2.70 -29.67
N LYS A 8 18.80 1.50 -29.84
CA LYS A 8 18.10 0.34 -30.40
C LYS A 8 17.02 -0.20 -29.45
N ILE A 9 17.24 -0.22 -28.11
CA ILE A 9 16.20 -0.62 -27.16
C ILE A 9 15.02 0.37 -27.22
N ARG A 10 15.30 1.66 -27.35
CA ARG A 10 14.27 2.70 -27.51
C ARG A 10 13.43 2.56 -28.78
N THR A 11 14.00 2.03 -29.84
CA THR A 11 13.31 1.83 -31.13
C THR A 11 12.53 0.51 -31.19
N TYR A 12 12.77 -0.44 -30.25
CA TYR A 12 12.06 -1.72 -30.20
C TYR A 12 10.57 -1.57 -29.84
N GLY A 13 10.20 -0.49 -29.20
CA GLY A 13 8.81 -0.15 -28.88
C GLY A 13 8.25 0.86 -29.88
N SER A 14 8.52 0.73 -31.18
CA SER A 14 7.93 1.64 -32.15
C SER A 14 6.42 1.70 -32.00
N ALA A 15 5.81 2.83 -32.36
CA ALA A 15 4.40 3.16 -32.16
C ALA A 15 3.37 2.11 -32.69
N ARG A 16 3.84 1.03 -33.29
CA ARG A 16 3.03 -0.05 -33.86
C ARG A 16 2.72 -1.21 -32.92
N GLY A 17 3.28 -1.22 -31.69
CA GLY A 17 2.95 -2.25 -30.70
C GLY A 17 3.33 -3.67 -31.15
N GLU A 18 4.52 -3.84 -31.72
CA GLU A 18 5.01 -5.16 -32.13
C GLU A 18 5.17 -6.07 -30.92
N LEU A 19 4.61 -7.28 -31.03
CA LEU A 19 4.78 -8.35 -30.06
C LEU A 19 6.23 -8.85 -30.14
N ILE A 20 6.94 -8.69 -29.04
CA ILE A 20 8.31 -9.16 -28.87
C ILE A 20 8.30 -10.28 -27.83
N VAL A 21 9.19 -11.24 -28.01
CA VAL A 21 9.38 -12.33 -27.04
C VAL A 21 10.49 -11.90 -26.08
N VAL A 22 10.20 -11.91 -24.78
CA VAL A 22 11.11 -11.44 -23.71
C VAL A 22 11.27 -12.55 -22.68
N ASP A 23 12.50 -12.74 -22.21
CA ASP A 23 12.78 -13.52 -21.02
C ASP A 23 12.41 -12.69 -19.78
N PRO A 24 11.49 -13.15 -18.91
CA PRO A 24 11.08 -12.41 -17.73
C PRO A 24 12.21 -12.11 -16.74
N GLN A 25 13.28 -12.89 -16.72
CA GLN A 25 14.46 -12.63 -15.88
C GLN A 25 15.25 -11.37 -16.29
N LEU A 26 14.99 -10.84 -17.51
CA LEU A 26 15.54 -9.58 -17.99
C LEU A 26 14.74 -8.33 -17.55
N ILE A 27 13.60 -8.55 -16.91
CA ILE A 27 12.70 -7.48 -16.47
C ILE A 27 13.15 -6.97 -15.11
N SER A 28 13.21 -5.67 -14.92
CA SER A 28 13.42 -5.02 -13.64
C SER A 28 12.10 -4.53 -13.06
N PHE A 29 12.02 -4.35 -11.76
CA PHE A 29 10.90 -3.65 -11.10
C PHE A 29 11.35 -2.26 -10.69
N ARG A 30 10.56 -1.25 -11.06
CA ARG A 30 10.78 0.13 -10.65
C ARG A 30 10.23 0.35 -9.25
N LEU A 31 10.98 1.10 -8.43
CA LEU A 31 10.57 1.52 -7.09
C LEU A 31 9.99 2.95 -7.12
N ALA A 32 9.27 3.31 -6.07
CA ALA A 32 8.65 4.64 -5.94
C ALA A 32 9.68 5.79 -5.90
N ASN A 33 10.89 5.52 -5.37
CA ASN A 33 11.99 6.49 -5.34
C ASN A 33 12.72 6.64 -6.70
N GLY A 34 12.34 5.86 -7.71
CA GLY A 34 12.95 5.85 -9.04
C GLY A 34 14.05 4.81 -9.25
N ASP A 35 14.47 4.11 -8.21
CA ASP A 35 15.42 2.99 -8.31
C ASP A 35 14.79 1.77 -8.97
N PHE A 36 15.63 0.77 -9.26
CA PHE A 36 15.21 -0.48 -9.89
C PHE A 36 15.78 -1.69 -9.15
N ILE A 37 14.96 -2.74 -9.05
CA ILE A 37 15.39 -4.08 -8.66
C ILE A 37 15.37 -4.96 -9.90
N GLY A 38 16.50 -5.56 -10.23
CA GLY A 38 16.68 -6.41 -11.40
C GLY A 38 17.79 -5.90 -12.33
N PRO A 39 18.05 -6.60 -13.44
CA PRO A 39 19.21 -6.37 -14.27
C PRO A 39 19.11 -5.13 -15.15
N ARG A 40 20.26 -4.55 -15.47
CA ARG A 40 20.42 -3.72 -16.65
C ARG A 40 20.61 -4.63 -17.86
N ILE A 41 20.04 -4.22 -18.97
CA ILE A 41 20.06 -4.99 -20.21
C ILE A 41 20.70 -4.23 -21.35
N GLY A 42 21.22 -4.97 -22.29
CA GLY A 42 21.73 -4.47 -23.55
C GLY A 42 21.12 -5.21 -24.72
N LEU A 43 21.17 -4.56 -25.87
CA LEU A 43 20.83 -5.18 -27.13
C LEU A 43 22.12 -5.47 -27.89
N TYR A 44 22.34 -6.73 -28.26
CA TYR A 44 23.49 -7.14 -29.07
C TYR A 44 23.20 -7.09 -30.56
N ASP A 45 24.22 -7.32 -31.38
CA ASP A 45 24.09 -7.25 -32.84
C ASP A 45 23.17 -8.32 -33.43
N ASP A 46 22.93 -9.42 -32.70
CA ASP A 46 21.98 -10.47 -33.08
C ASP A 46 20.50 -10.07 -32.84
N GLY A 47 20.27 -8.88 -32.31
CA GLY A 47 18.93 -8.38 -31.99
C GLY A 47 18.32 -8.92 -30.68
N LYS A 48 19.06 -9.76 -29.95
CA LYS A 48 18.59 -10.31 -28.66
C LYS A 48 18.95 -9.40 -27.51
N MET A 49 18.10 -9.41 -26.49
CA MET A 49 18.36 -8.75 -25.21
C MET A 49 19.19 -9.66 -24.32
N HIS A 50 20.17 -9.08 -23.66
CA HIS A 50 21.05 -9.79 -22.73
C HIS A 50 21.30 -8.93 -21.50
N VAL A 51 21.60 -9.59 -20.39
CA VAL A 51 22.06 -8.91 -19.17
C VAL A 51 23.42 -8.29 -19.42
N LEU A 52 23.65 -7.09 -18.91
CA LEU A 52 24.97 -6.46 -18.99
C LEU A 52 25.98 -7.24 -18.16
N PRO A 53 27.28 -7.18 -18.55
CA PRO A 53 28.34 -7.68 -17.69
C PRO A 53 28.18 -7.11 -16.26
N ASP A 54 28.45 -7.91 -15.26
CA ASP A 54 28.33 -7.58 -13.83
C ASP A 54 26.89 -7.45 -13.28
N GLU A 55 25.89 -7.73 -14.09
CA GLU A 55 24.48 -7.81 -13.64
C GLU A 55 24.02 -9.27 -13.57
N THR A 56 23.08 -9.54 -12.67
CA THR A 56 22.49 -10.87 -12.50
C THR A 56 21.04 -10.88 -12.96
N LEU A 57 20.61 -12.03 -13.48
CA LEU A 57 19.20 -12.25 -13.84
C LEU A 57 18.31 -12.08 -12.62
N LEU A 58 17.12 -11.53 -12.83
CA LEU A 58 16.13 -11.41 -11.76
C LEU A 58 15.63 -12.81 -11.37
N THR A 59 15.57 -13.07 -10.06
CA THR A 59 15.07 -14.31 -9.49
C THR A 59 13.90 -14.04 -8.57
N PHE A 60 13.01 -15.00 -8.45
CA PHE A 60 11.91 -14.93 -7.48
C PHE A 60 12.43 -15.10 -6.06
N SER A 61 12.00 -14.23 -5.15
CA SER A 61 12.19 -14.38 -3.72
C SER A 61 11.09 -13.63 -2.95
N LEU A 62 10.90 -13.97 -1.67
CA LEU A 62 10.00 -13.21 -0.80
C LEU A 62 10.52 -11.80 -0.58
N ASP A 63 11.84 -11.61 -0.49
CA ASP A 63 12.48 -10.30 -0.37
C ASP A 63 12.17 -9.41 -1.58
N LEU A 64 12.12 -10.00 -2.79
CA LEU A 64 11.70 -9.26 -3.98
C LEU A 64 10.24 -8.78 -3.84
N ILE A 65 9.34 -9.67 -3.40
CA ILE A 65 7.93 -9.30 -3.20
C ILE A 65 7.83 -8.18 -2.16
N GLU A 66 8.52 -8.29 -1.05
CA GLU A 66 8.54 -7.27 0.01
C GLU A 66 9.07 -5.93 -0.52
N ALA A 67 10.17 -5.96 -1.23
CA ALA A 67 10.83 -4.76 -1.75
C ALA A 67 9.98 -3.99 -2.78
N ILE A 68 9.17 -4.70 -3.61
CA ILE A 68 8.31 -4.06 -4.62
C ILE A 68 6.88 -3.82 -4.11
N SER A 69 6.58 -4.22 -2.88
CA SER A 69 5.28 -4.04 -2.22
C SER A 69 5.24 -2.77 -1.37
N GLY A 70 4.06 -2.45 -0.88
CA GLY A 70 3.87 -1.36 0.06
C GLY A 70 4.20 0.00 -0.54
N GLU A 71 4.78 0.87 0.28
CA GLU A 71 5.14 2.24 -0.13
C GLU A 71 6.38 2.29 -1.02
N ASN A 72 7.17 1.23 -1.04
CA ASN A 72 8.39 1.14 -1.86
C ASN A 72 8.08 0.85 -3.34
N GLY A 73 6.99 0.17 -3.63
CA GLY A 73 6.63 -0.20 -5.00
C GLY A 73 6.12 0.99 -5.82
N TRP A 74 6.59 1.09 -7.06
CA TRP A 74 6.07 2.08 -8.02
C TRP A 74 4.67 1.72 -8.53
N ASN A 75 4.30 0.44 -8.56
CA ASN A 75 3.01 -0.01 -9.07
C ASN A 75 1.84 0.62 -8.31
N THR A 76 0.73 0.79 -8.99
CA THR A 76 -0.55 1.19 -8.38
C THR A 76 -1.08 0.16 -7.39
N ARG A 77 -0.77 -1.12 -7.56
CA ARG A 77 -1.04 -2.18 -6.58
C ARG A 77 0.05 -2.23 -5.53
N VAL A 78 -0.38 -2.24 -4.29
CA VAL A 78 0.52 -2.15 -3.13
C VAL A 78 0.88 -3.52 -2.59
N THR A 79 -0.01 -4.51 -2.75
CA THR A 79 0.19 -5.86 -2.20
C THR A 79 0.27 -6.90 -3.29
N TYR A 80 1.23 -7.81 -3.13
CA TYR A 80 1.35 -9.01 -3.94
C TYR A 80 1.14 -10.22 -3.05
N ASP A 81 -0.03 -10.81 -3.15
CA ASP A 81 -0.39 -12.03 -2.44
C ASP A 81 0.31 -13.23 -3.08
N LEU A 82 1.07 -13.98 -2.27
CA LEU A 82 1.82 -15.13 -2.72
C LEU A 82 0.89 -16.25 -3.25
N GLU A 83 -0.25 -16.49 -2.59
CA GLU A 83 -1.21 -17.50 -3.02
C GLU A 83 -1.75 -17.17 -4.41
N LEU A 84 -2.11 -15.90 -4.66
CA LEU A 84 -2.57 -15.46 -5.97
C LEU A 84 -1.48 -15.50 -7.04
N ILE A 85 -0.20 -15.33 -6.68
CA ILE A 85 0.92 -15.50 -7.59
C ILE A 85 1.06 -17.00 -7.95
N GLN A 86 0.97 -17.89 -6.96
CA GLN A 86 1.04 -19.34 -7.16
C GLN A 86 -0.11 -19.86 -8.01
N GLU A 87 -1.36 -19.44 -7.72
CA GLU A 87 -2.51 -19.78 -8.55
C GLU A 87 -2.33 -19.35 -10.01
N LEU A 88 -1.74 -18.17 -10.23
CA LEU A 88 -1.48 -17.69 -11.58
C LEU A 88 -0.35 -18.48 -12.24
N ALA A 89 0.68 -18.89 -11.49
CA ALA A 89 1.74 -19.77 -11.95
C ALA A 89 1.19 -21.14 -12.38
N ASP A 90 0.29 -21.73 -11.59
CA ASP A 90 -0.37 -23.00 -11.93
C ASP A 90 -1.20 -22.87 -13.21
N LYS A 91 -1.92 -21.78 -13.42
CA LYS A 91 -2.67 -21.50 -14.64
C LYS A 91 -1.75 -21.34 -15.85
N ILE A 92 -0.60 -20.68 -15.69
CA ILE A 92 0.42 -20.56 -16.74
C ILE A 92 0.98 -21.93 -17.08
N LEU A 93 1.30 -22.75 -16.08
CA LEU A 93 1.83 -24.10 -16.27
C LEU A 93 0.82 -25.00 -16.99
N ALA A 94 -0.44 -24.96 -16.58
CA ALA A 94 -1.50 -25.77 -17.18
C ALA A 94 -1.80 -25.38 -18.63
N SER A 95 -1.72 -24.11 -18.98
CA SER A 95 -2.01 -23.59 -20.32
C SER A 95 -0.80 -23.59 -21.26
N GLY A 96 0.42 -23.60 -20.70
CA GLY A 96 1.67 -23.45 -21.44
C GLY A 96 1.91 -22.06 -22.03
N VAL A 97 0.99 -21.08 -21.80
CA VAL A 97 1.06 -19.74 -22.39
C VAL A 97 0.53 -18.67 -21.43
N ILE A 98 1.08 -17.49 -21.54
CA ILE A 98 0.46 -16.26 -21.02
C ILE A 98 -0.36 -15.64 -22.15
N TYR A 99 -1.69 -15.72 -22.05
CA TYR A 99 -2.61 -15.26 -23.10
C TYR A 99 -2.56 -13.75 -23.35
N GLN A 100 -2.20 -12.96 -22.33
CA GLN A 100 -2.12 -11.50 -22.45
C GLN A 100 -0.64 -11.10 -22.48
N PRO A 101 -0.20 -10.36 -23.48
CA PRO A 101 1.17 -9.85 -23.52
C PRO A 101 1.45 -8.92 -22.33
N LEU A 102 2.70 -8.88 -21.89
CA LEU A 102 3.16 -7.90 -20.94
C LEU A 102 3.23 -6.52 -21.61
N HIS A 103 2.89 -5.47 -20.88
CA HIS A 103 3.16 -4.11 -21.31
C HIS A 103 4.39 -3.60 -20.56
N LEU A 104 5.50 -3.45 -21.28
CA LEU A 104 6.79 -3.09 -20.72
C LEU A 104 7.20 -1.70 -21.19
N ILE A 105 7.93 -1.01 -20.34
CA ILE A 105 8.57 0.28 -20.63
C ILE A 105 10.08 0.07 -20.71
N ALA A 106 10.69 0.62 -21.75
CA ALA A 106 12.13 0.69 -21.88
C ALA A 106 12.61 2.09 -21.46
N ASP A 107 13.40 2.16 -20.40
CA ASP A 107 14.03 3.37 -19.87
C ASP A 107 15.54 3.18 -19.81
N GLY A 108 16.24 3.73 -20.77
CA GLY A 108 17.69 3.55 -20.92
C GLY A 108 18.07 2.08 -21.14
N ASP A 109 18.69 1.48 -20.16
CA ASP A 109 19.09 0.07 -20.11
C ASP A 109 18.22 -0.78 -19.16
N ARG A 110 17.04 -0.29 -18.79
CA ARG A 110 16.07 -0.97 -17.96
C ARG A 110 14.80 -1.30 -18.74
N LEU A 111 14.24 -2.45 -18.45
CA LEU A 111 12.96 -2.88 -18.97
C LEU A 111 12.06 -3.20 -17.77
N PHE A 112 10.94 -2.52 -17.63
CA PHE A 112 10.08 -2.70 -16.46
C PHE A 112 8.60 -2.74 -16.85
N PRO A 113 7.76 -3.46 -16.08
CA PRO A 113 6.36 -3.63 -16.42
C PRO A 113 5.57 -2.34 -16.12
N MET A 114 4.78 -1.90 -17.08
CA MET A 114 3.67 -0.99 -16.90
C MET A 114 2.41 -1.78 -16.50
N ASP A 115 2.20 -2.96 -17.11
CA ASP A 115 1.17 -3.92 -16.74
C ASP A 115 1.73 -5.33 -16.79
N GLY A 116 1.20 -6.21 -15.91
CA GLY A 116 1.58 -7.60 -15.84
C GLY A 116 2.57 -7.94 -14.72
N HIS A 117 2.76 -7.10 -13.72
CA HIS A 117 3.65 -7.36 -12.58
C HIS A 117 3.42 -8.77 -11.97
N ARG A 118 2.16 -9.13 -11.70
CA ARG A 118 1.83 -10.48 -11.16
C ARG A 118 2.20 -11.59 -12.13
N ARG A 119 2.07 -11.35 -13.45
CA ARG A 119 2.45 -12.33 -14.48
C ARG A 119 3.96 -12.54 -14.52
N VAL A 120 4.74 -11.47 -14.39
CA VAL A 120 6.20 -11.55 -14.25
C VAL A 120 6.57 -12.32 -13.00
N LEU A 121 5.98 -12.01 -11.85
CA LEU A 121 6.24 -12.72 -10.58
C LEU A 121 5.88 -14.20 -10.66
N ALA A 122 4.72 -14.54 -11.21
CA ALA A 122 4.31 -15.93 -11.40
C ALA A 122 5.27 -16.72 -12.31
N TRP A 123 5.78 -16.06 -13.33
CA TRP A 123 6.78 -16.62 -14.21
C TRP A 123 8.12 -16.85 -13.53
N LEU A 124 8.61 -15.86 -12.81
CA LEU A 124 9.84 -15.99 -12.02
C LEU A 124 9.70 -17.07 -10.93
N PHE A 125 8.50 -17.21 -10.36
CA PHE A 125 8.21 -18.31 -9.41
C PHE A 125 8.37 -19.67 -10.07
N LEU A 126 7.82 -19.90 -11.27
CA LEU A 126 8.01 -21.17 -12.00
C LEU A 126 9.49 -21.43 -12.31
N VAL A 127 10.23 -20.42 -12.75
CA VAL A 127 11.67 -20.53 -13.00
C VAL A 127 12.43 -20.90 -11.71
N SER A 128 12.05 -20.34 -10.57
CA SER A 128 12.66 -20.67 -9.27
C SER A 128 12.40 -22.12 -8.83
N GLN A 129 11.36 -22.75 -9.37
CA GLN A 129 11.05 -24.17 -9.18
C GLN A 129 11.73 -25.07 -10.25
N GLU A 130 12.69 -24.54 -11.02
CA GLU A 130 13.38 -25.22 -12.12
C GLU A 130 12.44 -25.69 -13.25
N ILE A 131 11.24 -25.10 -13.32
CA ILE A 131 10.28 -25.40 -14.37
C ILE A 131 10.66 -24.60 -15.62
N VAL A 132 10.86 -25.30 -16.72
CA VAL A 132 11.14 -24.66 -18.00
C VAL A 132 9.83 -24.10 -18.58
N VAL A 133 9.75 -22.80 -18.62
CA VAL A 133 8.62 -22.06 -19.20
C VAL A 133 9.11 -21.27 -20.43
N PRO A 134 8.30 -21.20 -21.51
CA PRO A 134 8.68 -20.45 -22.69
C PRO A 134 8.71 -18.94 -22.39
N ASN A 135 9.51 -18.19 -23.08
CA ASN A 135 9.56 -16.74 -23.00
C ASN A 135 8.18 -16.11 -23.25
N VAL A 136 7.92 -14.94 -22.67
CA VAL A 136 6.62 -14.27 -22.77
C VAL A 136 6.56 -13.28 -23.91
N SER A 137 5.37 -13.15 -24.48
CA SER A 137 5.07 -12.05 -25.40
C SER A 137 4.93 -10.73 -24.64
N ALA A 138 5.54 -9.68 -25.16
CA ALA A 138 5.48 -8.35 -24.57
C ALA A 138 5.33 -7.27 -25.64
N ILE A 139 4.68 -6.18 -25.28
CA ILE A 139 4.64 -4.92 -26.02
C ILE A 139 5.55 -3.96 -25.28
N ILE A 140 6.66 -3.54 -25.91
CA ILE A 140 7.62 -2.64 -25.32
C ILE A 140 7.39 -1.23 -25.84
N LYS A 141 7.25 -0.26 -24.93
CA LYS A 141 7.16 1.16 -25.23
C LYS A 141 8.39 1.88 -24.70
N PRO A 142 9.08 2.70 -25.51
CA PRO A 142 10.17 3.50 -25.00
C PRO A 142 9.65 4.66 -24.14
N LEU A 143 10.35 4.97 -23.07
CA LEU A 143 10.12 6.19 -22.30
C LEU A 143 10.77 7.36 -23.04
N THR A 144 10.08 7.89 -24.07
CA THR A 144 10.57 8.97 -24.93
C THR A 144 9.49 10.01 -25.19
N GLY A 145 9.86 11.17 -25.69
CA GLY A 145 8.91 12.14 -26.23
C GLY A 145 8.14 12.96 -25.20
N GLY A 146 8.72 13.17 -24.00
CA GLY A 146 8.08 13.98 -22.96
C GLY A 146 7.08 13.20 -22.08
N LEU A 147 6.93 11.89 -22.29
CA LEU A 147 6.21 11.03 -21.36
C LEU A 147 6.96 10.99 -20.03
N THR A 148 6.29 11.42 -18.98
CA THR A 148 6.80 11.33 -17.62
C THR A 148 6.42 9.99 -16.99
N VAL A 149 7.13 9.59 -15.95
CA VAL A 149 6.75 8.43 -15.12
C VAL A 149 5.31 8.57 -14.61
N ARG A 150 4.90 9.78 -14.30
CA ARG A 150 3.54 10.11 -13.86
C ARG A 150 2.49 9.87 -14.95
N ASP A 151 2.79 10.19 -16.20
CA ASP A 151 1.88 9.87 -17.31
C ASP A 151 1.70 8.36 -17.47
N LEU A 152 2.75 7.57 -17.17
CA LEU A 152 2.64 6.11 -17.16
C LEU A 152 1.74 5.62 -16.00
N GLU A 153 1.83 6.23 -14.81
CA GLU A 153 0.94 5.92 -13.69
C GLU A 153 -0.52 6.19 -14.03
N TYR A 154 -0.81 7.32 -14.67
CA TYR A 154 -2.16 7.61 -15.17
C TYR A 154 -2.63 6.57 -16.21
N GLN A 155 -1.74 6.13 -17.11
CA GLN A 155 -2.07 5.06 -18.06
C GLN A 155 -2.34 3.73 -17.35
N MET A 156 -1.54 3.34 -16.34
CA MET A 156 -1.77 2.14 -15.55
C MET A 156 -3.16 2.14 -14.89
N LEU A 157 -3.60 3.28 -14.40
CA LEU A 157 -4.95 3.45 -13.83
C LEU A 157 -6.04 3.29 -14.87
N SER A 158 -5.87 3.83 -16.06
CA SER A 158 -6.85 3.70 -17.13
C SER A 158 -6.93 2.28 -17.69
N TYR A 159 -5.81 1.55 -17.77
CA TYR A 159 -5.80 0.13 -18.17
C TYR A 159 -6.34 -0.81 -17.08
N GLY A 160 -6.20 -0.44 -15.81
CA GLY A 160 -6.66 -1.25 -14.68
C GLY A 160 -8.17 -1.27 -14.47
N THR A 161 -8.94 -0.47 -15.24
CA THR A 161 -10.41 -0.44 -15.12
C THR A 161 -11.08 -1.71 -15.61
N ASP A 162 -10.46 -2.45 -16.53
CA ASP A 162 -10.98 -3.71 -17.09
C ASP A 162 -10.45 -4.95 -16.37
N SER A 163 -9.42 -4.82 -15.53
CA SER A 163 -8.89 -5.86 -14.67
C SER A 163 -9.41 -5.70 -13.24
N GLU A 164 -9.01 -6.61 -12.36
CA GLU A 164 -9.33 -6.58 -10.94
C GLU A 164 -9.27 -5.15 -10.33
N LYS A 165 -10.37 -4.69 -9.74
CA LYS A 165 -10.49 -3.32 -9.19
C LYS A 165 -9.39 -3.05 -8.15
N LEU A 166 -8.84 -1.85 -8.18
CA LEU A 166 -7.92 -1.40 -7.12
C LEU A 166 -8.63 -1.43 -5.76
N SER A 167 -7.92 -1.91 -4.75
CA SER A 167 -8.41 -1.86 -3.39
C SER A 167 -8.54 -0.41 -2.88
N VAL A 168 -9.25 -0.21 -1.80
CA VAL A 168 -9.37 1.12 -1.16
C VAL A 168 -7.99 1.60 -0.69
N TYR A 169 -7.16 0.68 -0.21
CA TYR A 169 -5.79 0.98 0.21
C TYR A 169 -4.93 1.45 -0.97
N ASP A 170 -4.96 0.72 -2.09
CA ASP A 170 -4.24 1.09 -3.31
C ASP A 170 -4.63 2.49 -3.79
N LYS A 171 -5.95 2.76 -3.86
CA LYS A 171 -6.48 4.07 -4.26
C LYS A 171 -6.03 5.20 -3.33
N ALA A 172 -6.13 4.98 -2.02
CA ALA A 172 -5.76 5.96 -1.01
C ALA A 172 -4.27 6.31 -1.08
N LYS A 173 -3.40 5.30 -1.19
CA LYS A 173 -1.96 5.48 -1.36
C LYS A 173 -1.63 6.27 -2.61
N LEU A 174 -2.25 5.91 -3.72
CA LEU A 174 -2.04 6.57 -4.99
C LEU A 174 -2.37 8.07 -4.91
N ILE A 175 -3.55 8.43 -4.38
CA ILE A 175 -3.96 9.82 -4.23
C ILE A 175 -3.01 10.58 -3.29
N LYS A 176 -2.58 9.97 -2.17
CA LYS A 176 -1.57 10.59 -1.29
C LYS A 176 -0.29 10.94 -2.03
N ARG A 177 0.24 9.99 -2.82
CA ARG A 177 1.47 10.17 -3.59
C ARG A 177 1.31 11.30 -4.60
N HIS A 178 0.26 11.27 -5.41
CA HIS A 178 -0.01 12.32 -6.40
C HIS A 178 -0.17 13.70 -5.77
N LEU A 179 -0.93 13.79 -4.69
CA LEU A 179 -1.15 15.05 -4.00
C LEU A 179 0.15 15.61 -3.38
N HIS A 180 1.01 14.74 -2.85
CA HIS A 180 2.32 15.14 -2.31
C HIS A 180 3.23 15.72 -3.41
N GLU A 181 3.33 15.03 -4.55
CA GLU A 181 4.11 15.48 -5.70
C GLU A 181 3.57 16.78 -6.29
N ASP A 182 2.25 16.91 -6.40
CA ASP A 182 1.59 18.10 -6.90
C ASP A 182 1.81 19.32 -6.01
N ARG A 183 1.69 19.15 -4.71
CA ARG A 183 2.00 20.20 -3.73
C ARG A 183 3.47 20.62 -3.82
N SER A 184 4.38 19.66 -3.99
CA SER A 184 5.81 19.93 -4.19
C SER A 184 6.08 20.70 -5.49
N SER A 185 5.21 20.54 -6.49
CA SER A 185 5.26 21.26 -7.77
C SER A 185 4.46 22.58 -7.74
N GLY A 186 3.89 22.97 -6.60
CA GLY A 186 3.16 24.22 -6.43
C GLY A 186 1.70 24.19 -6.88
N LEU A 187 1.14 23.02 -7.21
CA LEU A 187 -0.27 22.88 -7.58
C LEU A 187 -1.16 22.92 -6.33
N THR A 188 -2.33 23.54 -6.49
CA THR A 188 -3.39 23.46 -5.47
C THR A 188 -4.07 22.09 -5.49
N GLU A 189 -4.73 21.74 -4.40
CA GLU A 189 -5.49 20.48 -4.32
C GLU A 189 -6.59 20.37 -5.40
N GLU A 190 -7.22 21.49 -5.74
CA GLU A 190 -8.24 21.53 -6.80
C GLU A 190 -7.63 21.29 -8.19
N GLN A 191 -6.46 21.89 -8.46
CA GLN A 191 -5.73 21.65 -9.71
C GLN A 191 -5.26 20.21 -9.82
N SER A 192 -4.75 19.64 -8.72
CA SER A 192 -4.36 18.22 -8.62
C SER A 192 -5.55 17.30 -8.92
N CYS A 193 -6.70 17.55 -8.28
CA CYS A 193 -7.92 16.80 -8.53
C CYS A 193 -8.37 16.88 -9.99
N GLN A 194 -8.37 18.07 -10.57
CA GLN A 194 -8.75 18.28 -11.97
C GLN A 194 -7.81 17.51 -12.91
N GLN A 195 -6.51 17.68 -12.77
CA GLN A 195 -5.51 17.01 -13.59
C GLN A 195 -5.60 15.49 -13.49
N PHE A 196 -5.76 14.97 -12.27
CA PHE A 196 -5.93 13.55 -12.03
C PHE A 196 -7.18 13.00 -12.73
N CYS A 197 -8.31 13.65 -12.55
CA CYS A 197 -9.60 13.23 -13.16
C CYS A 197 -9.56 13.27 -14.69
N GLU A 198 -8.96 14.31 -15.27
CA GLU A 198 -8.79 14.44 -16.73
C GLU A 198 -7.92 13.33 -17.31
N LYS A 199 -6.84 12.96 -16.62
CA LYS A 199 -5.87 11.95 -17.08
C LYS A 199 -6.34 10.52 -16.87
N THR A 200 -7.09 10.23 -15.80
CA THR A 200 -7.51 8.87 -15.43
C THR A 200 -8.93 8.53 -15.80
N GLY A 201 -9.76 9.54 -16.10
CA GLY A 201 -11.19 9.36 -16.31
C GLY A 201 -11.99 9.17 -15.01
N TRP A 202 -11.38 9.35 -13.82
CA TRP A 202 -12.10 9.27 -12.56
C TRP A 202 -13.06 10.45 -12.41
N LYS A 203 -14.19 10.20 -11.71
CA LYS A 203 -15.10 11.27 -11.32
C LYS A 203 -14.52 12.06 -10.14
N LYS A 204 -14.72 13.37 -10.12
CA LYS A 204 -14.31 14.24 -9.00
C LYS A 204 -14.88 13.76 -7.66
N SER A 205 -16.09 13.19 -7.65
CA SER A 205 -16.69 12.59 -6.44
C SER A 205 -15.91 11.40 -5.91
N ASP A 206 -15.37 10.55 -6.80
CA ASP A 206 -14.62 9.37 -6.42
C ASP A 206 -13.21 9.74 -5.92
N TYR A 207 -12.58 10.72 -6.58
CA TYR A 207 -11.32 11.31 -6.12
C TYR A 207 -11.48 11.89 -4.70
N ASN A 208 -12.45 12.78 -4.46
CA ASN A 208 -12.66 13.42 -3.16
C ASN A 208 -12.96 12.39 -2.06
N ARG A 209 -13.79 11.38 -2.37
CA ARG A 209 -14.08 10.27 -1.45
C ARG A 209 -12.81 9.53 -1.06
N THR A 210 -11.99 9.21 -2.02
CA THR A 210 -10.74 8.50 -1.77
C THR A 210 -9.73 9.38 -1.04
N LEU A 211 -9.71 10.68 -1.33
CA LEU A 211 -8.88 11.65 -0.62
C LEU A 211 -9.26 11.75 0.87
N GLU A 212 -10.56 11.80 1.19
CA GLU A 212 -11.03 11.76 2.57
C GLU A 212 -10.58 10.48 3.28
N ILE A 213 -10.77 9.31 2.65
CA ILE A 213 -10.32 8.01 3.20
C ILE A 213 -8.79 7.98 3.35
N SER A 214 -8.06 8.62 2.45
CA SER A 214 -6.59 8.64 2.50
C SER A 214 -6.02 9.38 3.71
N SER A 215 -6.83 10.13 4.47
CA SER A 215 -6.41 10.70 5.74
C SER A 215 -6.07 9.65 6.79
N MET A 216 -6.63 8.44 6.69
CA MET A 216 -6.33 7.34 7.59
C MET A 216 -4.90 6.82 7.41
N SER A 217 -4.36 6.21 8.46
CA SER A 217 -3.02 5.62 8.44
C SER A 217 -2.94 4.41 7.51
N SER A 218 -1.78 4.22 6.89
CA SER A 218 -1.55 3.06 6.01
C SER A 218 -1.72 1.72 6.73
N PRO A 219 -1.26 1.53 7.98
CA PRO A 219 -1.51 0.31 8.74
C PRO A 219 -3.00 0.01 8.93
N THR A 220 -3.81 1.02 9.27
CA THR A 220 -5.26 0.85 9.43
C THR A 220 -5.91 0.46 8.11
N LEU A 221 -5.64 1.17 7.03
CA LEU A 221 -6.19 0.87 5.70
C LEU A 221 -5.85 -0.55 5.25
N LYS A 222 -4.62 -1.01 5.51
CA LYS A 222 -4.18 -2.38 5.21
C LYS A 222 -4.92 -3.42 6.07
N ALA A 223 -5.11 -3.17 7.36
CA ALA A 223 -5.79 -4.09 8.27
C ALA A 223 -7.27 -4.31 7.93
N ILE A 224 -7.93 -3.29 7.36
CA ILE A 224 -9.35 -3.34 6.99
C ILE A 224 -9.59 -3.69 5.52
N GLU A 225 -8.52 -3.88 4.74
CA GLU A 225 -8.60 -4.17 3.31
C GLU A 225 -9.45 -5.42 3.03
N GLY A 226 -10.40 -5.29 2.10
CA GLY A 226 -11.34 -6.37 1.76
C GLY A 226 -12.39 -6.69 2.83
N LYS A 227 -12.27 -6.15 4.06
CA LYS A 227 -13.17 -6.44 5.19
C LYS A 227 -14.27 -5.39 5.34
N VAL A 228 -13.97 -4.14 5.05
CA VAL A 228 -14.90 -3.00 5.17
C VAL A 228 -15.14 -2.36 3.80
N SER A 229 -16.39 -2.05 3.46
CA SER A 229 -16.70 -1.44 2.18
C SER A 229 -16.25 0.03 2.09
N GLU A 230 -15.87 0.48 0.89
CA GLU A 230 -15.47 1.88 0.64
C GLU A 230 -16.55 2.90 1.09
N THR A 231 -17.82 2.56 0.87
CA THR A 231 -18.93 3.41 1.31
C THR A 231 -19.01 3.53 2.83
N THR A 232 -18.80 2.43 3.54
CA THR A 232 -18.77 2.41 5.02
C THR A 232 -17.62 3.25 5.54
N LEU A 233 -16.43 3.11 4.97
CA LEU A 233 -15.25 3.91 5.33
C LEU A 233 -15.52 5.41 5.13
N HIS A 234 -16.03 5.78 3.95
CA HIS A 234 -16.33 7.17 3.66
C HIS A 234 -17.37 7.77 4.62
N ASN A 235 -18.42 7.00 4.96
CA ASN A 235 -19.43 7.46 5.92
C ASN A 235 -18.83 7.66 7.32
N LEU A 236 -17.90 6.82 7.75
CA LEU A 236 -17.23 6.97 9.04
C LEU A 236 -16.27 8.17 9.04
N VAL A 237 -15.48 8.34 7.97
CA VAL A 237 -14.53 9.48 7.87
C VAL A 237 -15.24 10.83 8.01
N ARG A 238 -16.47 10.93 7.52
CA ARG A 238 -17.28 12.17 7.60
C ARG A 238 -17.99 12.41 8.94
N LYS A 239 -17.88 11.49 9.90
CA LYS A 239 -18.40 11.73 11.25
C LYS A 239 -17.52 12.72 12.01
N ASN A 240 -18.04 13.92 12.27
CA ASN A 240 -17.31 15.01 12.94
C ASN A 240 -17.17 14.79 14.46
N GLU A 241 -17.98 13.91 15.05
CA GLU A 241 -17.97 13.60 16.48
C GLU A 241 -16.76 12.76 16.91
N LEU A 242 -16.05 12.17 15.93
CA LEU A 242 -14.89 11.32 16.15
C LEU A 242 -13.64 11.96 15.57
N THR A 243 -12.56 11.95 16.31
CA THR A 243 -11.21 12.29 15.81
C THR A 243 -10.74 11.20 14.82
N LEU A 244 -9.69 11.48 14.06
CA LEU A 244 -9.15 10.51 13.11
C LEU A 244 -8.70 9.22 13.80
N SER A 245 -7.99 9.33 14.92
CA SER A 245 -7.53 8.17 15.71
C SER A 245 -8.70 7.32 16.21
N GLU A 246 -9.78 7.94 16.65
CA GLU A 246 -10.98 7.21 17.09
C GLU A 246 -11.69 6.51 15.94
N LYS A 247 -11.74 7.12 14.77
CA LYS A 247 -12.26 6.47 13.55
C LYS A 247 -11.45 5.24 13.19
N GLU A 248 -10.13 5.31 13.31
CA GLU A 248 -9.25 4.17 13.09
C GLU A 248 -9.50 3.07 14.13
N ASN A 249 -9.62 3.42 15.42
CA ASN A 249 -9.93 2.47 16.49
C ASN A 249 -11.30 1.79 16.27
N VAL A 250 -12.32 2.56 15.89
CA VAL A 250 -13.66 2.02 15.56
C VAL A 250 -13.56 0.97 14.44
N LEU A 251 -12.77 1.22 13.40
CA LEU A 251 -12.60 0.27 12.30
C LEU A 251 -11.88 -1.00 12.74
N LEU A 252 -10.77 -0.85 13.46
CA LEU A 252 -9.99 -2.01 13.94
C LEU A 252 -10.80 -2.86 14.91
N GLU A 253 -11.56 -2.23 15.83
CA GLU A 253 -12.47 -2.93 16.75
C GLU A 253 -13.60 -3.63 16.00
N THR A 254 -14.21 -2.94 15.02
CA THR A 254 -15.25 -3.55 14.17
C THR A 254 -14.75 -4.80 13.46
N VAL A 255 -13.55 -4.74 12.89
CA VAL A 255 -12.94 -5.89 12.21
C VAL A 255 -12.66 -7.01 13.21
N ALA A 256 -12.12 -6.71 14.39
CA ALA A 256 -11.86 -7.71 15.42
C ALA A 256 -13.15 -8.41 15.89
N ILE A 257 -14.24 -7.66 16.13
CA ILE A 257 -15.54 -8.22 16.49
C ILE A 257 -16.11 -9.09 15.35
N ALA A 258 -15.96 -8.64 14.12
CA ALA A 258 -16.45 -9.39 12.96
C ALA A 258 -15.70 -10.73 12.80
N GLU A 259 -14.38 -10.74 12.97
CA GLU A 259 -13.55 -11.94 12.92
C GLU A 259 -13.86 -12.90 14.07
N GLU A 260 -14.00 -12.41 15.31
CA GLU A 260 -14.35 -13.21 16.46
C GLU A 260 -15.70 -13.92 16.28
N LYS A 261 -16.69 -13.21 15.70
CA LYS A 261 -18.03 -13.73 15.48
C LYS A 261 -18.19 -14.49 14.15
N GLY A 262 -17.18 -14.54 13.29
CA GLY A 262 -17.26 -15.15 11.97
C GLY A 262 -18.26 -14.46 11.04
N ILE A 263 -18.47 -13.14 11.19
CA ILE A 263 -19.41 -12.33 10.39
C ILE A 263 -18.65 -11.28 9.57
N LYS A 264 -19.33 -10.63 8.63
CA LYS A 264 -18.76 -9.52 7.87
C LYS A 264 -18.81 -8.21 8.67
N ALA A 265 -17.79 -7.36 8.52
CA ALA A 265 -17.76 -6.01 9.05
C ALA A 265 -18.72 -5.11 8.24
N THR A 266 -19.99 -5.12 8.61
CA THR A 266 -21.05 -4.34 7.92
C THR A 266 -21.06 -2.88 8.35
N GLY A 267 -21.69 -2.01 7.55
CA GLY A 267 -21.89 -0.61 7.90
C GLY A 267 -22.68 -0.42 9.22
N GLU A 268 -23.62 -1.31 9.52
CA GLU A 268 -24.39 -1.30 10.78
C GLU A 268 -23.48 -1.60 11.99
N LEU A 269 -22.59 -2.58 11.86
CA LEU A 269 -21.63 -2.91 12.91
C LEU A 269 -20.68 -1.74 13.18
N VAL A 270 -20.13 -1.11 12.13
CA VAL A 270 -19.30 0.10 12.25
C VAL A 270 -20.06 1.22 12.95
N GLN A 271 -21.33 1.44 12.61
CA GLN A 271 -22.16 2.47 13.27
C GLN A 271 -22.42 2.17 14.73
N SER A 272 -22.68 0.89 15.08
CA SER A 272 -22.87 0.46 16.47
C SER A 272 -21.61 0.68 17.31
N VAL A 273 -20.43 0.28 16.79
CA VAL A 273 -19.16 0.49 17.50
C VAL A 273 -18.88 1.99 17.64
N ALA A 274 -19.12 2.78 16.59
CA ALA A 274 -18.94 4.24 16.64
C ALA A 274 -19.89 4.91 17.65
N ALA A 275 -21.15 4.45 17.75
CA ALA A 275 -22.09 4.96 18.75
C ALA A 275 -21.61 4.69 20.16
N ASN A 276 -21.16 3.47 20.45
CA ASN A 276 -20.59 3.11 21.76
C ASN A 276 -19.36 3.97 22.11
N PHE A 277 -18.52 4.29 21.12
CA PHE A 277 -17.39 5.21 21.30
C PHE A 277 -17.85 6.62 21.69
N ILE A 278 -18.87 7.15 21.01
CA ILE A 278 -19.41 8.49 21.28
C ILE A 278 -20.11 8.52 22.66
N GLU A 279 -20.89 7.48 22.98
CA GLU A 279 -21.56 7.37 24.29
C GLU A 279 -20.57 7.27 25.45
N SER A 280 -19.46 6.56 25.25
CA SER A 280 -18.42 6.45 26.28
C SER A 280 -17.73 7.78 26.59
N LYS A 281 -17.70 8.72 25.63
CA LYS A 281 -17.20 10.09 25.83
C LYS A 281 -18.15 11.00 26.59
N ASN A 282 -19.45 10.80 26.37
CA ASN A 282 -20.50 11.62 26.96
C ASN A 282 -21.46 10.73 27.75
N PRO A 283 -21.00 10.13 28.85
CA PRO A 283 -21.89 9.31 29.67
C PRO A 283 -23.04 10.19 30.17
N THR A 284 -24.24 9.92 29.71
CA THR A 284 -25.46 10.52 30.21
C THR A 284 -25.76 9.89 31.56
N PHE A 285 -25.46 10.58 32.65
CA PHE A 285 -25.86 10.15 33.98
C PHE A 285 -27.29 10.64 34.22
N LEU A 286 -28.17 9.69 34.44
CA LEU A 286 -29.51 9.97 34.95
C LEU A 286 -29.45 10.01 36.46
N ASP A 287 -30.11 11.00 37.08
CA ASP A 287 -30.35 10.99 38.53
C ASP A 287 -31.38 9.91 38.89
N SER A 288 -31.61 9.72 40.19
CA SER A 288 -32.59 8.77 40.69
C SER A 288 -34.03 9.03 40.20
N ASP A 289 -34.27 10.21 39.64
CA ASP A 289 -35.57 10.67 39.13
C ASP A 289 -35.65 10.62 37.61
N GLY A 290 -34.59 10.12 36.93
CA GLY A 290 -34.55 9.96 35.48
C GLY A 290 -34.20 11.23 34.70
N ASN A 291 -33.71 12.30 35.35
CA ASN A 291 -33.29 13.52 34.68
C ASN A 291 -31.78 13.48 34.31
N VAL A 292 -31.42 14.09 33.18
CA VAL A 292 -30.04 14.19 32.70
C VAL A 292 -29.28 15.20 33.59
N LYS A 293 -28.26 14.74 34.34
CA LYS A 293 -27.34 15.64 35.05
C LYS A 293 -26.33 16.26 34.11
N PRO A 294 -26.07 17.58 34.20
CA PRO A 294 -24.96 18.22 33.49
C PRO A 294 -23.63 17.58 33.94
N SER A 295 -22.73 17.37 32.97
CA SER A 295 -21.44 16.70 33.19
C SER A 295 -20.48 17.42 34.13
N ASP A 296 -20.71 18.70 34.41
CA ASP A 296 -19.81 19.57 35.18
C ASP A 296 -19.83 19.35 36.70
N GLU A 297 -20.77 18.51 37.22
CA GLU A 297 -20.89 18.25 38.66
C GLU A 297 -20.30 16.91 39.14
N LEU A 298 -19.67 16.14 38.24
CA LEU A 298 -19.14 14.82 38.61
C LEU A 298 -17.61 14.88 38.74
N GLU A 299 -17.14 14.73 39.98
CA GLU A 299 -15.71 14.44 40.20
C GLU A 299 -15.33 13.18 39.45
N PRO A 300 -14.22 13.21 38.64
CA PRO A 300 -13.77 12.06 37.87
C PRO A 300 -13.42 10.92 38.85
N LYS A 301 -14.22 9.86 38.84
CA LYS A 301 -13.84 8.63 39.54
C LYS A 301 -12.64 8.02 38.81
N PRO A 302 -11.57 7.62 39.52
CA PRO A 302 -10.44 6.98 38.92
C PRO A 302 -10.90 5.71 38.19
N ILE A 303 -10.78 5.71 36.86
CA ILE A 303 -11.06 4.54 36.02
C ILE A 303 -9.94 3.55 36.33
N LYS A 304 -10.26 2.39 36.91
CA LYS A 304 -9.32 1.28 37.04
C LYS A 304 -9.13 0.67 35.65
N LEU A 305 -8.11 1.17 34.91
CA LEU A 305 -7.67 0.57 33.69
C LEU A 305 -6.95 -0.74 34.02
N THR A 306 -7.42 -1.82 33.44
CA THR A 306 -6.66 -3.08 33.41
C THR A 306 -6.07 -3.23 32.03
N PRO A 307 -4.82 -2.75 31.79
CA PRO A 307 -4.17 -2.89 30.49
C PRO A 307 -4.10 -4.37 30.13
N LYS A 308 -4.37 -4.70 28.86
CA LYS A 308 -4.23 -6.08 28.40
C LYS A 308 -2.75 -6.49 28.50
N ALA A 309 -2.48 -7.71 28.89
CA ALA A 309 -1.11 -8.21 29.09
C ALA A 309 -0.21 -8.01 27.86
N LYS A 310 -0.77 -8.03 26.65
CA LYS A 310 -0.06 -7.73 25.39
C LYS A 310 0.43 -6.29 25.29
N ASP A 311 -0.34 -5.33 25.81
CA ASP A 311 -0.04 -3.90 25.72
C ASP A 311 1.07 -3.54 26.70
N ILE A 312 1.04 -4.14 27.91
CA ILE A 312 2.14 -4.05 28.89
C ILE A 312 3.42 -4.68 28.32
N ARG A 313 3.31 -5.84 27.67
CA ARG A 313 4.46 -6.51 27.07
C ARG A 313 5.07 -5.68 25.94
N TYR A 314 4.24 -5.07 25.09
CA TYR A 314 4.70 -4.18 24.03
C TYR A 314 5.45 -2.96 24.59
N LEU A 315 4.85 -2.29 25.62
CA LEU A 315 5.49 -1.18 26.31
C LEU A 315 6.85 -1.59 26.90
N LEU A 316 6.91 -2.71 27.63
CA LEU A 316 8.13 -3.21 28.24
C LEU A 316 9.19 -3.57 27.18
N MET A 317 8.80 -4.13 26.05
CA MET A 317 9.74 -4.40 24.94
C MET A 317 10.30 -3.11 24.34
N THR A 318 9.45 -2.10 24.12
CA THR A 318 9.88 -0.79 23.60
C THR A 318 10.81 -0.10 24.58
N LEU A 319 10.52 -0.12 25.87
CA LEU A 319 11.37 0.41 26.93
C LEU A 319 12.72 -0.32 27.02
N ALA A 320 12.72 -1.63 26.83
CA ALA A 320 13.96 -2.45 26.90
C ALA A 320 14.84 -2.27 25.66
N THR A 321 14.26 -1.98 24.50
CA THR A 321 15.03 -1.81 23.25
C THR A 321 15.53 -0.39 23.02
N GLU A 322 14.83 0.62 23.50
CA GLU A 322 15.13 2.03 23.22
C GLU A 322 15.59 2.82 24.48
N GLY A 323 15.46 2.25 25.69
CA GLY A 323 15.81 2.89 26.96
C GLY A 323 16.96 2.21 27.69
N ASN A 324 17.76 3.00 28.43
CA ASN A 324 18.76 2.49 29.39
C ASN A 324 18.07 2.22 30.72
N ALA A 325 17.72 0.97 30.99
CA ALA A 325 17.11 0.57 32.25
C ALA A 325 18.17 0.20 33.29
N LYS A 326 18.08 0.78 34.48
CA LYS A 326 18.89 0.40 35.66
C LYS A 326 17.96 0.01 36.80
N GLN A 327 18.15 -1.20 37.33
CA GLN A 327 17.46 -1.61 38.54
C GLN A 327 18.13 -0.93 39.74
N THR A 328 17.36 -0.17 40.51
CA THR A 328 17.83 0.60 41.65
C THR A 328 17.63 -0.14 42.96
N ASP A 329 16.62 -1.00 43.07
CA ASP A 329 16.38 -1.96 44.16
C ASP A 329 15.43 -3.04 43.69
N ASP A 330 15.03 -3.98 44.59
CA ASP A 330 14.24 -5.16 44.23
C ASP A 330 12.83 -4.82 43.66
N ASP A 331 12.32 -3.58 43.87
CA ASP A 331 10.96 -3.17 43.47
C ASP A 331 10.95 -1.95 42.54
N THR A 332 12.08 -1.28 42.33
CA THR A 332 12.14 -0.05 41.53
C THR A 332 13.14 -0.14 40.38
N MET A 333 12.68 0.26 39.20
CA MET A 333 13.49 0.35 37.99
C MET A 333 13.52 1.81 37.53
N THR A 334 14.73 2.37 37.39
CA THR A 334 14.89 3.68 36.79
C THR A 334 15.29 3.51 35.33
N VAL A 335 14.59 4.21 34.45
CA VAL A 335 14.84 4.12 33.01
C VAL A 335 15.11 5.52 32.48
N ASP A 336 16.30 5.74 31.95
CA ASP A 336 16.68 7.00 31.29
C ASP A 336 16.26 6.94 29.83
N PHE A 337 15.36 7.87 29.42
CA PHE A 337 14.86 7.95 28.06
C PHE A 337 15.37 9.20 27.34
N PRO A 338 15.64 9.10 26.04
CA PRO A 338 15.64 10.28 25.17
C PRO A 338 14.27 10.96 25.21
N VAL A 339 14.24 12.29 25.12
CA VAL A 339 12.99 13.08 25.15
C VAL A 339 11.97 12.60 24.11
N THR A 340 12.44 12.20 22.93
CA THR A 340 11.63 11.64 21.84
C THR A 340 10.96 10.30 22.19
N LEU A 341 11.55 9.52 23.07
CA LEU A 341 10.96 8.26 23.53
C LEU A 341 9.92 8.52 24.63
N TRP A 342 10.14 9.54 25.44
CA TRP A 342 9.20 9.96 26.47
C TRP A 342 7.85 10.42 25.88
N GLU A 343 7.89 11.13 24.76
CA GLU A 343 6.68 11.50 24.01
C GLU A 343 5.89 10.28 23.53
N LYS A 344 6.58 9.25 23.05
CA LYS A 344 5.93 7.97 22.65
C LYS A 344 5.30 7.23 23.85
N VAL A 345 5.92 7.29 25.01
CA VAL A 345 5.39 6.68 26.24
C VAL A 345 4.13 7.42 26.71
N ILE A 346 4.15 8.76 26.67
CA ILE A 346 2.97 9.58 27.02
C ILE A 346 1.82 9.25 26.07
N ASP A 347 2.06 9.27 24.75
CA ASP A 347 1.07 8.94 23.74
C ASP A 347 0.51 7.51 23.93
N PHE A 348 1.34 6.55 24.32
CA PHE A 348 0.91 5.20 24.63
C PHE A 348 0.05 5.14 25.91
N VAL A 349 0.43 5.87 26.95
CA VAL A 349 -0.33 5.92 28.21
C VAL A 349 -1.66 6.64 28.00
N GLU A 350 -1.69 7.72 27.21
CA GLU A 350 -2.92 8.43 26.84
C GLU A 350 -3.87 7.56 26.02
N ARG A 351 -3.34 6.64 25.19
CA ARG A 351 -4.15 5.66 24.45
C ARG A 351 -4.71 4.54 25.34
N LEU A 352 -4.13 4.31 26.51
CA LEU A 352 -4.61 3.33 27.48
C LEU A 352 -5.57 3.94 28.50
N SER A 353 -5.61 5.26 28.62
CA SER A 353 -6.54 6.01 29.46
C SER A 353 -7.79 6.42 28.70
#